data_9b2c9030da395ee80069cde2b0121c5f
#
_entry.id   9b2c9030da395ee80069cde2b0121c5f
#
_cell.length_a   1.000
_cell.length_b   1.000
_cell.length_c   1.000
_cell.angle_alpha   90.00
_cell.angle_beta   90.00
_cell.angle_gamma   90.00
#
_symmetry.space_group_name_H-M   'P 1'
#
loop_
_entity.id
_entity.type
_entity.pdbx_description
1 polymer ?
#
loop_
_entity_poly.entity_id
_entity_poly.type
_entity_poly.pdbx_seq_one_letter_code
_entity_poly.pdbx_strand_id
1 'polypeptide(L)'
;VPYGTKLGLTPAKSLYGYEFVKADGLNEPIVSDGTVVTYYYKNKAAPEEKPALAIDKASISLESSITMNFKVPKSSLSSYDDFYMTFKCNGKEEKATQYKQNGDYYVFSYKGINPQLMNDEVTAVLHAKKGNEEYTSPEKALSVKEYAYTLLDRYSSDEYSKLRTLLVDLLNYGAMAQKYVGYKTDNLVNSELTAVQKSWGSNGAEKFKNISDLNYKTISSPTAQWNTCGLVLNNSIMLRAKFSAKDVENKTVEIAFRNTKFTYDKNDFVNNGDGTYYVYCNELFAHELSDKLLLTVYENGVPCSNTMLFSVESYASVIQQSSAYKGTALDDLTQAMMRYGKSAAAYRT
;
A
#
# COMPACT_ATOMS: atom_id res chain seq x y z
N VAL A 1 -39.78 20.40 -62.86
CA VAL A 1 -39.49 21.80 -62.50
C VAL A 1 -39.48 22.56 -63.77
N PRO A 2 -40.16 23.76 -63.94
CA PRO A 2 -40.14 24.53 -65.15
C PRO A 2 -38.73 24.89 -65.63
N TYR A 3 -38.55 24.92 -66.94
CA TYR A 3 -37.28 25.29 -67.59
C TYR A 3 -36.81 26.69 -67.14
N GLY A 4 -35.53 26.82 -66.74
CA GLY A 4 -34.97 28.07 -66.27
C GLY A 4 -35.15 28.30 -64.77
N THR A 5 -35.77 27.38 -63.95
CA THR A 5 -35.92 27.49 -62.54
C THR A 5 -34.57 27.19 -61.86
N LYS A 6 -34.09 28.10 -60.99
CA LYS A 6 -32.97 27.78 -60.07
C LYS A 6 -33.45 26.79 -59.03
N LEU A 7 -32.74 25.68 -58.91
CA LEU A 7 -32.96 24.77 -57.83
C LEU A 7 -32.56 25.50 -56.53
N GLY A 8 -33.54 25.76 -55.67
CA GLY A 8 -33.23 26.19 -54.28
C GLY A 8 -32.34 25.16 -53.60
N LEU A 9 -31.53 25.61 -52.64
CA LEU A 9 -30.71 24.71 -51.78
C LEU A 9 -31.63 23.64 -51.20
N THR A 10 -31.61 22.46 -51.79
CA THR A 10 -32.17 21.29 -51.12
C THR A 10 -31.17 20.92 -50.01
N PRO A 11 -31.57 20.86 -48.73
CA PRO A 11 -30.63 20.45 -47.70
C PRO A 11 -30.00 19.13 -48.10
N ALA A 12 -28.68 19.07 -48.04
CA ALA A 12 -27.95 17.84 -48.31
C ALA A 12 -28.51 16.73 -47.43
N LYS A 13 -28.83 15.59 -48.06
CA LYS A 13 -29.34 14.45 -47.32
C LYS A 13 -28.32 14.06 -46.27
N SER A 14 -28.70 14.08 -44.99
CA SER A 14 -27.82 13.63 -43.89
C SER A 14 -27.45 12.17 -44.14
N LEU A 15 -26.17 11.90 -44.35
CA LEU A 15 -25.62 10.54 -44.42
C LEU A 15 -24.93 10.24 -43.10
N TYR A 16 -25.34 9.15 -42.44
CA TYR A 16 -24.73 8.69 -41.18
C TYR A 16 -23.22 8.41 -41.39
N GLY A 17 -22.38 8.99 -40.58
CA GLY A 17 -20.91 8.82 -40.65
C GLY A 17 -20.21 9.73 -41.68
N TYR A 18 -20.93 10.62 -42.36
CA TYR A 18 -20.36 11.53 -43.34
C TYR A 18 -20.73 12.99 -43.08
N GLU A 19 -19.81 13.87 -43.36
CA GLU A 19 -20.00 15.33 -43.33
C GLU A 19 -20.11 15.85 -44.76
N PHE A 20 -21.16 16.65 -45.04
CA PHE A 20 -21.32 17.30 -46.30
C PHE A 20 -20.20 18.31 -46.59
N VAL A 21 -19.60 18.29 -47.78
CA VAL A 21 -18.51 19.18 -48.17
C VAL A 21 -19.02 20.25 -49.13
N LYS A 22 -19.63 19.85 -50.25
CA LYS A 22 -20.15 20.74 -51.25
C LYS A 22 -21.15 20.02 -52.15
N ALA A 23 -21.85 20.80 -52.95
CA ALA A 23 -22.66 20.29 -54.05
C ALA A 23 -22.37 21.10 -55.32
N ASP A 24 -22.20 20.42 -56.42
CA ASP A 24 -22.06 21.01 -57.71
C ASP A 24 -23.39 20.89 -58.49
N GLY A 25 -23.75 21.88 -59.27
CA GLY A 25 -24.99 21.92 -60.09
C GLY A 25 -26.21 22.53 -59.38
N LEU A 26 -26.10 22.98 -58.15
CA LEU A 26 -27.23 23.59 -57.39
C LEU A 26 -27.53 25.04 -57.77
N ASN A 27 -26.56 25.79 -58.29
CA ASN A 27 -26.67 27.22 -58.57
C ASN A 27 -26.89 27.52 -60.09
N GLU A 28 -26.91 26.49 -60.88
CA GLU A 28 -27.13 26.62 -62.36
C GLU A 28 -28.64 26.59 -62.64
N PRO A 29 -29.16 27.42 -63.54
CA PRO A 29 -30.54 27.25 -63.99
C PRO A 29 -30.67 25.91 -64.75
N ILE A 30 -31.78 25.19 -64.52
CA ILE A 30 -32.06 23.95 -65.23
C ILE A 30 -32.24 24.32 -66.74
N VAL A 31 -31.28 23.91 -67.50
CA VAL A 31 -31.22 24.24 -68.99
C VAL A 31 -31.56 23.07 -69.88
N SER A 32 -31.65 21.87 -69.39
CA SER A 32 -32.04 20.65 -70.08
C SER A 32 -32.53 19.54 -69.12
N ASP A 33 -33.27 18.59 -69.71
CA ASP A 33 -33.55 17.35 -69.06
C ASP A 33 -32.25 16.61 -68.71
N GLY A 34 -32.10 16.09 -67.48
CA GLY A 34 -30.94 15.36 -67.05
C GLY A 34 -29.88 16.20 -66.34
N THR A 35 -30.20 17.43 -65.85
CA THR A 35 -29.29 18.18 -64.95
C THR A 35 -28.97 17.33 -63.69
N VAL A 36 -27.68 17.06 -63.50
CA VAL A 36 -27.19 16.26 -62.39
C VAL A 36 -26.67 17.18 -61.32
N VAL A 37 -27.12 16.95 -60.06
CA VAL A 37 -26.57 17.58 -58.88
C VAL A 37 -25.70 16.56 -58.11
N THR A 38 -24.42 16.87 -57.97
CA THR A 38 -23.45 16.00 -57.31
C THR A 38 -23.17 16.52 -55.90
N TYR A 39 -23.42 15.69 -54.89
CA TYR A 39 -23.11 15.96 -53.50
C TYR A 39 -21.79 15.27 -53.11
N TYR A 40 -20.88 16.03 -52.53
CA TYR A 40 -19.60 15.52 -52.03
C TYR A 40 -19.64 15.43 -50.50
N TYR A 41 -19.23 14.28 -49.98
CA TYR A 41 -19.14 14.01 -48.57
C TYR A 41 -17.75 13.53 -48.22
N LYS A 42 -17.25 13.91 -47.06
CA LYS A 42 -16.06 13.30 -46.45
C LYS A 42 -16.48 12.43 -45.26
N ASN A 43 -15.70 11.37 -44.97
CA ASN A 43 -15.88 10.62 -43.77
C ASN A 43 -15.84 11.57 -42.56
N LYS A 44 -16.86 11.54 -41.75
CA LYS A 44 -16.79 12.12 -40.42
C LYS A 44 -15.76 11.26 -39.67
N ALA A 45 -14.63 11.85 -39.25
CA ALA A 45 -13.71 11.14 -38.41
C ALA A 45 -14.53 10.51 -37.27
N ALA A 46 -14.48 9.20 -37.12
CA ALA A 46 -15.07 8.57 -35.96
C ALA A 46 -14.55 9.34 -34.75
N PRO A 47 -15.40 9.70 -33.77
CA PRO A 47 -14.87 10.25 -32.53
C PRO A 47 -13.75 9.32 -32.12
N GLU A 48 -12.52 9.83 -31.97
CA GLU A 48 -11.47 9.01 -31.36
C GLU A 48 -12.08 8.44 -30.08
N GLU A 49 -12.33 7.14 -30.04
CA GLU A 49 -12.70 6.47 -28.79
C GLU A 49 -11.55 6.75 -27.86
N LYS A 50 -11.76 7.71 -26.94
CA LYS A 50 -10.78 8.01 -25.90
C LYS A 50 -10.61 6.71 -25.13
N PRO A 51 -9.41 6.11 -25.11
CA PRO A 51 -9.22 4.89 -24.36
C PRO A 51 -9.67 5.15 -22.93
N ALA A 52 -10.65 4.40 -22.47
CA ALA A 52 -11.20 4.57 -21.13
C ALA A 52 -10.09 4.27 -20.13
N LEU A 53 -9.61 5.32 -19.43
CA LEU A 53 -8.69 5.12 -18.33
C LEU A 53 -9.37 4.25 -17.27
N ALA A 54 -8.71 3.19 -16.87
CA ALA A 54 -9.21 2.30 -15.82
C ALA A 54 -8.08 1.74 -14.97
N ILE A 55 -8.36 1.59 -13.69
CA ILE A 55 -7.56 0.78 -12.77
C ILE A 55 -8.09 -0.64 -12.86
N ASP A 56 -7.33 -1.55 -13.49
CA ASP A 56 -7.78 -2.92 -13.77
C ASP A 56 -7.93 -3.73 -12.46
N LYS A 57 -6.87 -3.80 -11.68
CA LYS A 57 -6.80 -4.64 -10.47
C LYS A 57 -6.28 -3.87 -9.28
N ALA A 58 -6.77 -4.27 -8.10
CA ALA A 58 -6.19 -3.86 -6.84
C ALA A 58 -5.84 -5.10 -6.00
N SER A 59 -4.76 -5.03 -5.24
CA SER A 59 -4.28 -6.12 -4.38
C SER A 59 -3.52 -5.58 -3.18
N ILE A 60 -3.30 -6.44 -2.19
CA ILE A 60 -2.53 -6.09 -1.00
C ILE A 60 -1.24 -6.89 -0.99
N SER A 61 -0.14 -6.26 -0.57
CA SER A 61 1.10 -6.94 -0.17
C SER A 61 1.38 -6.68 1.31
N LEU A 62 1.86 -7.72 1.98
CA LEU A 62 2.22 -7.73 3.39
C LEU A 62 3.75 -7.80 3.49
N GLU A 63 4.36 -6.63 3.56
CA GLU A 63 5.80 -6.44 3.70
C GLU A 63 6.11 -5.88 5.11
N SER A 64 7.06 -4.94 5.25
CA SER A 64 7.27 -4.21 6.50
C SER A 64 6.07 -3.31 6.86
N SER A 65 5.22 -3.03 5.89
CA SER A 65 3.92 -2.37 6.07
C SER A 65 2.87 -3.01 5.17
N ILE A 66 1.59 -2.81 5.50
CA ILE A 66 0.49 -3.18 4.62
C ILE A 66 0.47 -2.16 3.48
N THR A 67 0.58 -2.66 2.25
CA THR A 67 0.64 -1.84 1.04
C THR A 67 -0.48 -2.24 0.08
N MET A 68 -1.25 -1.27 -0.38
CA MET A 68 -2.27 -1.47 -1.43
C MET A 68 -1.67 -1.15 -2.78
N ASN A 69 -1.80 -2.07 -3.73
CA ASN A 69 -1.24 -1.99 -5.07
C ASN A 69 -2.36 -1.89 -6.10
N PHE A 70 -2.36 -0.83 -6.88
CA PHE A 70 -3.32 -0.55 -7.95
C PHE A 70 -2.62 -0.72 -9.29
N LYS A 71 -3.15 -1.61 -10.13
CA LYS A 71 -2.55 -2.02 -11.41
C LYS A 71 -3.27 -1.39 -12.58
N VAL A 72 -2.49 -0.73 -13.44
CA VAL A 72 -2.96 -0.07 -14.65
C VAL A 72 -2.29 -0.73 -15.86
N PRO A 73 -3.04 -1.22 -16.87
CA PRO A 73 -2.45 -1.79 -18.06
C PRO A 73 -1.59 -0.75 -18.79
N LYS A 74 -0.37 -1.11 -19.19
CA LYS A 74 0.52 -0.23 -19.95
C LYS A 74 -0.11 0.22 -21.28
N SER A 75 -0.87 -0.66 -21.92
CA SER A 75 -1.56 -0.38 -23.17
C SER A 75 -2.59 0.75 -23.06
N SER A 76 -3.24 0.91 -21.90
CA SER A 76 -4.22 1.99 -21.67
C SER A 76 -3.58 3.38 -21.52
N LEU A 77 -2.28 3.43 -21.27
CA LEU A 77 -1.52 4.68 -21.07
C LEU A 77 -0.60 5.04 -22.23
N SER A 78 -0.50 4.19 -23.27
CA SER A 78 0.45 4.38 -24.37
C SER A 78 0.23 5.64 -25.22
N SER A 79 -0.97 6.22 -25.18
CA SER A 79 -1.34 7.44 -25.91
C SER A 79 -1.25 8.73 -25.07
N TYR A 80 -0.80 8.65 -23.83
CA TYR A 80 -0.69 9.77 -22.92
C TYR A 80 0.77 10.17 -22.68
N ASP A 81 1.00 11.46 -22.44
CA ASP A 81 2.34 12.03 -22.29
C ASP A 81 2.85 11.90 -20.85
N ASP A 82 1.94 11.96 -19.87
CA ASP A 82 2.23 11.88 -18.43
C ASP A 82 1.04 11.27 -17.69
N PHE A 83 1.31 10.63 -16.56
CA PHE A 83 0.26 10.05 -15.73
C PHE A 83 0.72 9.93 -14.26
N TYR A 84 -0.24 9.98 -13.36
CA TYR A 84 -0.04 9.84 -11.92
C TYR A 84 -1.31 9.27 -11.28
N MET A 85 -1.22 8.84 -10.04
CA MET A 85 -2.36 8.37 -9.26
C MET A 85 -2.56 9.25 -8.02
N THR A 86 -3.80 9.56 -7.69
CA THR A 86 -4.14 10.13 -6.39
C THR A 86 -4.78 9.07 -5.53
N PHE A 87 -4.40 9.06 -4.25
CA PHE A 87 -4.99 8.20 -3.23
C PHE A 87 -5.67 9.05 -2.17
N LYS A 88 -6.82 8.63 -1.72
CA LYS A 88 -7.53 9.29 -0.62
C LYS A 88 -7.87 8.26 0.46
N CYS A 89 -7.50 8.55 1.70
CA CYS A 89 -7.80 7.75 2.87
C CYS A 89 -7.99 8.66 4.09
N ASN A 90 -9.07 8.47 4.84
CA ASN A 90 -9.35 9.27 6.04
C ASN A 90 -9.27 10.79 5.84
N GLY A 91 -9.76 11.30 4.71
CA GLY A 91 -9.71 12.73 4.38
C GLY A 91 -8.33 13.27 3.99
N LYS A 92 -7.29 12.44 4.01
CA LYS A 92 -5.97 12.79 3.48
C LYS A 92 -5.88 12.35 2.02
N GLU A 93 -5.30 13.21 1.19
CA GLU A 93 -5.04 12.93 -0.21
C GLU A 93 -3.53 12.92 -0.45
N GLU A 94 -3.07 11.94 -1.23
CA GLU A 94 -1.67 11.76 -1.60
C GLU A 94 -1.56 11.59 -3.11
N LYS A 95 -0.64 12.32 -3.74
CA LYS A 95 -0.29 12.18 -5.16
C LYS A 95 0.91 11.26 -5.31
N ALA A 96 0.75 10.15 -6.04
CA ALA A 96 1.80 9.21 -6.37
C ALA A 96 2.22 9.35 -7.84
N THR A 97 3.43 9.83 -8.07
CA THR A 97 4.08 9.91 -9.39
C THR A 97 5.03 8.74 -9.62
N GLN A 98 5.38 8.00 -8.55
CA GLN A 98 6.24 6.84 -8.61
C GLN A 98 5.42 5.56 -8.78
N TYR A 99 5.87 4.70 -9.67
CA TYR A 99 5.27 3.39 -9.91
C TYR A 99 6.34 2.34 -10.20
N LYS A 100 5.98 1.08 -9.98
CA LYS A 100 6.80 -0.07 -10.40
C LYS A 100 6.23 -0.64 -11.70
N GLN A 101 7.11 -1.20 -12.56
CA GLN A 101 6.67 -1.98 -13.70
C GLN A 101 6.61 -3.46 -13.32
N ASN A 102 5.50 -4.11 -13.63
CA ASN A 102 5.31 -5.54 -13.39
C ASN A 102 4.57 -6.17 -14.58
N GLY A 103 5.30 -6.85 -15.46
CA GLY A 103 4.77 -7.38 -16.71
C GLY A 103 4.13 -6.27 -17.54
N ASP A 104 2.87 -6.46 -17.90
CA ASP A 104 2.09 -5.52 -18.72
C ASP A 104 1.43 -4.41 -17.91
N TYR A 105 1.81 -4.24 -16.64
CA TYR A 105 1.19 -3.26 -15.74
C TYR A 105 2.19 -2.24 -15.20
N TYR A 106 1.69 -1.01 -15.01
CA TYR A 106 2.21 -0.06 -14.04
C TYR A 106 1.51 -0.29 -12.70
N VAL A 107 2.26 -0.31 -11.62
CA VAL A 107 1.76 -0.57 -10.26
C VAL A 107 2.02 0.64 -9.39
N PHE A 108 0.96 1.33 -9.02
CA PHE A 108 0.98 2.40 -8.04
C PHE A 108 0.68 1.82 -6.66
N SER A 109 1.42 2.26 -5.66
CA SER A 109 1.32 1.68 -4.33
C SER A 109 1.01 2.76 -3.29
N TYR A 110 -0.06 2.54 -2.53
CA TYR A 110 -0.33 3.29 -1.31
C TYR A 110 0.23 2.52 -0.12
N LYS A 111 1.14 3.15 0.61
CA LYS A 111 1.87 2.52 1.73
C LYS A 111 1.36 3.04 3.06
N GLY A 112 1.60 2.27 4.11
CA GLY A 112 1.37 2.75 5.46
C GLY A 112 -0.07 2.64 5.94
N ILE A 113 -0.79 1.61 5.50
CA ILE A 113 -2.05 1.24 6.19
C ILE A 113 -1.70 0.75 7.59
N ASN A 114 -2.05 1.57 8.56
CA ASN A 114 -1.89 1.21 9.96
C ASN A 114 -2.86 0.09 10.33
N PRO A 115 -2.52 -0.80 11.26
CA PRO A 115 -3.38 -1.93 11.63
C PRO A 115 -4.80 -1.51 12.02
N GLN A 116 -4.96 -0.40 12.74
CA GLN A 116 -6.28 0.11 13.13
C GLN A 116 -7.10 0.67 11.95
N LEU A 117 -6.47 0.96 10.81
CA LEU A 117 -7.11 1.49 9.61
C LEU A 117 -7.50 0.42 8.58
N MET A 118 -7.36 -0.86 8.91
CA MET A 118 -7.67 -1.96 7.98
C MET A 118 -9.12 -1.99 7.50
N ASN A 119 -10.02 -1.31 8.22
CA ASN A 119 -11.43 -1.15 7.88
C ASN A 119 -11.71 0.07 6.97
N ASP A 120 -10.71 0.92 6.79
CA ASP A 120 -10.87 2.15 6.02
C ASP A 120 -10.56 1.90 4.54
N GLU A 121 -11.36 2.53 3.69
CA GLU A 121 -11.15 2.46 2.25
C GLU A 121 -10.06 3.42 1.81
N VAL A 122 -9.20 2.94 0.92
CA VAL A 122 -8.32 3.75 0.09
C VAL A 122 -8.95 3.86 -1.28
N THR A 123 -9.34 5.07 -1.66
CA THR A 123 -9.85 5.39 -2.99
C THR A 123 -8.69 5.83 -3.87
N ALA A 124 -8.55 5.22 -5.04
CA ALA A 124 -7.54 5.55 -6.04
C ALA A 124 -8.19 6.12 -7.31
N VAL A 125 -7.62 7.19 -7.85
CA VAL A 125 -7.98 7.78 -9.16
C VAL A 125 -6.72 7.91 -10.00
N LEU A 126 -6.75 7.35 -11.20
CA LEU A 126 -5.69 7.51 -12.19
C LEU A 126 -5.93 8.80 -12.98
N HIS A 127 -4.91 9.62 -13.10
CA HIS A 127 -4.88 10.83 -13.91
C HIS A 127 -3.88 10.65 -15.06
N ALA A 128 -4.24 11.07 -16.25
CA ALA A 128 -3.36 11.03 -17.41
C ALA A 128 -3.52 12.31 -18.25
N LYS A 129 -2.43 12.77 -18.88
CA LYS A 129 -2.38 13.97 -19.70
C LYS A 129 -2.05 13.65 -21.14
N LYS A 130 -2.72 14.34 -22.06
CA LYS A 130 -2.41 14.34 -23.48
C LYS A 130 -2.41 15.77 -23.98
N GLY A 131 -1.26 16.34 -24.28
CA GLY A 131 -1.10 17.76 -24.52
C GLY A 131 -1.55 18.59 -23.31
N ASN A 132 -2.54 19.48 -23.52
CA ASN A 132 -3.10 20.31 -22.45
C ASN A 132 -4.35 19.70 -21.78
N GLU A 133 -4.82 18.53 -22.23
CA GLU A 133 -6.01 17.89 -21.67
C GLU A 133 -5.65 16.90 -20.57
N GLU A 134 -6.46 16.90 -19.52
CA GLU A 134 -6.34 15.94 -18.40
C GLU A 134 -7.56 14.99 -18.41
N TYR A 135 -7.28 13.71 -18.20
CA TYR A 135 -8.24 12.62 -18.18
C TYR A 135 -8.14 11.90 -16.84
N THR A 136 -9.27 11.43 -16.33
CA THR A 136 -9.32 10.68 -15.06
C THR A 136 -10.05 9.36 -15.23
N SER A 137 -9.62 8.35 -14.48
CA SER A 137 -10.36 7.09 -14.39
C SER A 137 -11.57 7.23 -13.45
N PRO A 138 -12.53 6.30 -13.51
CA PRO A 138 -13.41 6.05 -12.37
C PRO A 138 -12.60 5.74 -11.11
N GLU A 139 -13.17 6.05 -9.95
CA GLU A 139 -12.58 5.71 -8.65
C GLU A 139 -12.50 4.18 -8.47
N LYS A 140 -11.42 3.72 -7.87
CA LYS A 140 -11.24 2.34 -7.42
C LYS A 140 -11.00 2.35 -5.93
N ALA A 141 -11.95 1.85 -5.14
CA ALA A 141 -11.82 1.73 -3.69
C ALA A 141 -11.36 0.31 -3.30
N LEU A 142 -10.63 0.21 -2.21
CA LEU A 142 -10.23 -1.05 -1.58
C LEU A 142 -9.94 -0.82 -0.10
N SER A 143 -10.39 -1.75 0.76
CA SER A 143 -9.94 -1.85 2.15
C SER A 143 -9.22 -3.19 2.41
N VAL A 144 -8.40 -3.24 3.47
CA VAL A 144 -7.77 -4.51 3.88
C VAL A 144 -8.84 -5.50 4.29
N LYS A 145 -9.88 -5.03 5.00
CA LYS A 145 -11.05 -5.84 5.39
C LYS A 145 -11.68 -6.51 4.18
N GLU A 146 -12.15 -5.71 3.23
CA GLU A 146 -12.86 -6.23 2.04
C GLU A 146 -12.00 -7.23 1.25
N TYR A 147 -10.73 -6.93 1.06
CA TYR A 147 -9.80 -7.82 0.38
C TYR A 147 -9.65 -9.15 1.13
N ALA A 148 -9.45 -9.11 2.45
CA ALA A 148 -9.28 -10.32 3.26
C ALA A 148 -10.54 -11.19 3.27
N TYR A 149 -11.73 -10.60 3.43
CA TYR A 149 -12.99 -11.32 3.39
C TYR A 149 -13.25 -11.96 2.01
N THR A 150 -12.99 -11.22 0.93
CA THR A 150 -13.10 -11.76 -0.44
C THR A 150 -12.22 -12.99 -0.64
N LEU A 151 -10.98 -12.98 -0.09
CA LEU A 151 -10.08 -14.11 -0.18
C LEU A 151 -10.52 -15.27 0.72
N LEU A 152 -11.01 -15.01 1.93
CA LEU A 152 -11.53 -16.04 2.84
C LEU A 152 -12.72 -16.79 2.24
N ASP A 153 -13.60 -16.09 1.54
CA ASP A 153 -14.76 -16.70 0.86
C ASP A 153 -14.32 -17.51 -0.37
N ARG A 154 -13.37 -16.97 -1.15
CA ARG A 154 -12.87 -17.64 -2.38
C ARG A 154 -12.05 -18.88 -2.08
N TYR A 155 -11.21 -18.83 -1.05
CA TYR A 155 -10.21 -19.84 -0.72
C TYR A 155 -10.57 -20.60 0.56
N SER A 156 -11.79 -21.15 0.60
CA SER A 156 -12.34 -21.84 1.78
C SER A 156 -11.89 -23.30 1.94
N SER A 157 -11.25 -23.92 0.93
CA SER A 157 -10.77 -25.31 0.99
C SER A 157 -9.49 -25.48 1.81
N ASP A 158 -9.21 -26.70 2.26
CA ASP A 158 -8.09 -26.99 3.17
C ASP A 158 -6.70 -26.80 2.55
N GLU A 159 -6.59 -26.85 1.23
CA GLU A 159 -5.33 -26.54 0.54
C GLU A 159 -4.85 -25.09 0.78
N TYR A 160 -5.78 -24.17 1.10
CA TYR A 160 -5.48 -22.78 1.42
C TYR A 160 -5.41 -22.52 2.94
N SER A 161 -5.25 -23.56 3.77
CA SER A 161 -5.27 -23.40 5.24
C SER A 161 -4.29 -22.36 5.75
N LYS A 162 -3.05 -22.29 5.24
CA LYS A 162 -2.06 -21.27 5.62
C LYS A 162 -2.52 -19.86 5.27
N LEU A 163 -3.12 -19.66 4.07
CA LEU A 163 -3.65 -18.35 3.67
C LEU A 163 -4.82 -17.94 4.57
N ARG A 164 -5.74 -18.84 4.86
CA ARG A 164 -6.89 -18.57 5.75
C ARG A 164 -6.44 -18.17 7.13
N THR A 165 -5.50 -18.92 7.72
CA THR A 165 -4.94 -18.59 9.05
C THR A 165 -4.28 -17.21 9.03
N LEU A 166 -3.47 -16.91 8.02
CA LEU A 166 -2.83 -15.60 7.86
C LEU A 166 -3.87 -14.46 7.80
N LEU A 167 -4.92 -14.61 7.00
CA LEU A 167 -5.94 -13.57 6.83
C LEU A 167 -6.75 -13.36 8.10
N VAL A 168 -7.13 -14.42 8.80
CA VAL A 168 -7.86 -14.30 10.08
C VAL A 168 -6.99 -13.66 11.16
N ASP A 169 -5.72 -14.06 11.26
CA ASP A 169 -4.80 -13.47 12.24
C ASP A 169 -4.49 -12.00 11.92
N LEU A 170 -4.39 -11.64 10.62
CA LEU A 170 -4.27 -10.24 10.19
C LEU A 170 -5.48 -9.41 10.65
N LEU A 171 -6.71 -9.91 10.41
CA LEU A 171 -7.94 -9.23 10.84
C LEU A 171 -8.04 -9.14 12.37
N ASN A 172 -7.62 -10.18 13.10
CA ASN A 172 -7.57 -10.16 14.56
C ASN A 172 -6.55 -9.14 15.07
N TYR A 173 -5.37 -9.04 14.43
CA TYR A 173 -4.38 -8.02 14.76
C TYR A 173 -4.94 -6.61 14.54
N GLY A 174 -5.61 -6.34 13.42
CA GLY A 174 -6.26 -5.06 13.14
C GLY A 174 -7.33 -4.71 14.18
N ALA A 175 -8.17 -5.68 14.58
CA ALA A 175 -9.20 -5.47 15.59
C ALA A 175 -8.62 -5.15 16.98
N MET A 176 -7.51 -5.80 17.37
CA MET A 176 -6.84 -5.47 18.63
C MET A 176 -6.14 -4.11 18.55
N ALA A 177 -5.61 -3.72 17.40
CA ALA A 177 -5.07 -2.39 17.20
C ALA A 177 -6.17 -1.31 17.30
N GLN A 178 -7.35 -1.53 16.72
CA GLN A 178 -8.51 -0.64 16.89
C GLN A 178 -8.87 -0.46 18.37
N LYS A 179 -8.95 -1.54 19.12
CA LYS A 179 -9.25 -1.50 20.57
C LYS A 179 -8.17 -0.75 21.36
N TYR A 180 -6.90 -1.02 21.05
CA TYR A 180 -5.77 -0.42 21.77
C TYR A 180 -5.72 1.10 21.61
N VAL A 181 -6.00 1.63 20.40
CA VAL A 181 -5.98 3.08 20.14
C VAL A 181 -7.36 3.74 20.29
N GLY A 182 -8.43 2.98 20.55
CA GLY A 182 -9.80 3.50 20.65
C GLY A 182 -10.39 3.95 19.32
N TYR A 183 -10.04 3.30 18.21
CA TYR A 183 -10.48 3.69 16.86
C TYR A 183 -11.58 2.77 16.32
N LYS A 184 -12.77 3.31 16.01
CA LYS A 184 -13.94 2.56 15.45
C LYS A 184 -14.19 1.24 16.18
N THR A 185 -14.18 1.26 17.50
CA THR A 185 -14.31 0.06 18.35
C THR A 185 -15.70 -0.59 18.29
N ASP A 186 -16.68 0.11 17.79
CA ASP A 186 -18.03 -0.35 17.46
C ASP A 186 -18.11 -1.10 16.13
N ASN A 187 -17.07 -0.97 15.29
CA ASN A 187 -16.97 -1.62 13.98
C ASN A 187 -15.58 -2.22 13.78
N LEU A 188 -15.30 -3.30 14.51
CA LEU A 188 -13.99 -3.97 14.41
C LEU A 188 -13.83 -4.66 13.07
N VAL A 189 -12.61 -4.64 12.53
CA VAL A 189 -12.28 -5.21 11.23
C VAL A 189 -12.58 -6.71 11.13
N ASN A 190 -12.59 -7.45 12.25
CA ASN A 190 -12.88 -8.89 12.31
C ASN A 190 -14.33 -9.22 12.74
N SER A 191 -15.21 -8.23 12.90
CA SER A 191 -16.56 -8.42 13.46
C SER A 191 -17.47 -9.33 12.63
N GLU A 192 -17.27 -9.34 11.30
CA GLU A 192 -18.09 -10.10 10.36
C GLU A 192 -17.57 -11.52 10.09
N LEU A 193 -16.45 -11.94 10.71
CA LEU A 193 -15.97 -13.32 10.60
C LEU A 193 -17.03 -14.28 11.14
N THR A 194 -17.44 -15.25 10.32
CA THR A 194 -18.30 -16.34 10.73
C THR A 194 -17.64 -17.23 11.79
N ALA A 195 -18.39 -18.05 12.50
CA ALA A 195 -17.82 -19.00 13.47
C ALA A 195 -16.81 -19.95 12.81
N VAL A 196 -17.08 -20.39 11.57
CA VAL A 196 -16.15 -21.24 10.81
C VAL A 196 -14.87 -20.47 10.47
N GLN A 197 -14.97 -19.26 9.94
CA GLN A 197 -13.80 -18.44 9.61
C GLN A 197 -12.95 -18.13 10.86
N LYS A 198 -13.58 -17.81 11.99
CA LYS A 198 -12.86 -17.62 13.28
C LYS A 198 -12.06 -18.84 13.70
N SER A 199 -12.55 -20.06 13.40
CA SER A 199 -11.84 -21.28 13.75
C SER A 199 -10.59 -21.53 12.92
N TRP A 200 -10.41 -20.83 11.81
CA TRP A 200 -9.20 -20.91 10.97
C TRP A 200 -8.02 -20.10 11.53
N GLY A 201 -8.27 -19.17 12.43
CA GLY A 201 -7.21 -18.37 13.07
C GLY A 201 -6.38 -19.19 14.06
N SER A 202 -5.22 -18.66 14.42
CA SER A 202 -4.36 -19.24 15.45
C SER A 202 -5.05 -19.23 16.80
N ASN A 203 -5.12 -20.40 17.43
CA ASN A 203 -5.80 -20.61 18.71
C ASN A 203 -4.80 -20.94 19.83
N GLY A 204 -5.18 -20.67 21.07
CA GLY A 204 -4.45 -21.03 22.26
C GLY A 204 -3.62 -19.89 22.88
N ALA A 205 -3.28 -20.07 24.14
CA ALA A 205 -2.38 -19.17 24.85
C ALA A 205 -0.94 -19.51 24.47
N GLU A 206 -0.28 -18.58 23.78
CA GLU A 206 1.14 -18.72 23.47
C GLU A 206 2.01 -18.20 24.61
N LYS A 207 3.11 -18.90 24.87
CA LYS A 207 4.15 -18.42 25.77
C LYS A 207 5.29 -17.88 24.94
N PHE A 208 5.53 -16.59 25.04
CA PHE A 208 6.62 -15.93 24.34
C PHE A 208 7.92 -16.07 25.13
N LYS A 209 9.04 -16.12 24.41
CA LYS A 209 10.37 -16.23 25.00
C LYS A 209 11.05 -14.87 25.02
N ASN A 210 11.58 -14.51 26.18
CA ASN A 210 12.47 -13.37 26.29
C ASN A 210 13.91 -13.83 26.04
N ILE A 211 14.50 -13.37 24.94
CA ILE A 211 15.90 -13.60 24.56
C ILE A 211 16.72 -12.31 24.57
N SER A 212 16.10 -11.18 24.97
CA SER A 212 16.78 -9.88 24.95
C SER A 212 17.92 -9.82 25.97
N ASP A 213 19.05 -9.30 25.49
CA ASP A 213 20.25 -9.10 26.30
C ASP A 213 20.99 -7.84 25.80
N LEU A 214 21.09 -6.82 26.64
CA LEU A 214 21.78 -5.57 26.32
C LEU A 214 23.29 -5.76 26.12
N ASN A 215 23.86 -6.84 26.64
CA ASN A 215 25.30 -7.13 26.62
C ASN A 215 25.61 -8.50 25.98
N TYR A 216 24.86 -8.89 24.96
CA TYR A 216 24.97 -10.19 24.30
C TYR A 216 26.38 -10.50 23.79
N LYS A 217 27.08 -9.49 23.22
CA LYS A 217 28.50 -9.56 22.94
C LYS A 217 29.17 -8.32 23.51
N THR A 218 30.16 -8.51 24.36
CA THR A 218 30.85 -7.42 25.04
C THR A 218 32.12 -7.02 24.31
N ILE A 219 32.49 -5.74 24.44
CA ILE A 219 33.77 -5.19 24.02
C ILE A 219 34.50 -4.57 25.20
N SER A 220 35.81 -4.40 25.09
CA SER A 220 36.60 -3.69 26.09
C SER A 220 36.36 -2.18 25.96
N SER A 221 36.03 -1.50 27.06
CA SER A 221 35.90 -0.04 27.13
C SER A 221 34.86 0.57 26.14
N PRO A 222 33.58 0.23 26.26
CA PRO A 222 32.55 0.81 25.40
C PRO A 222 32.41 2.33 25.63
N THR A 223 32.33 3.11 24.56
CA THR A 223 32.06 4.57 24.58
C THR A 223 30.59 4.90 24.31
N ALA A 224 29.80 3.92 23.91
CA ALA A 224 28.34 3.98 23.82
C ALA A 224 27.70 2.80 24.53
N GLN A 225 26.49 2.97 25.07
CA GLN A 225 25.79 1.92 25.84
C GLN A 225 24.32 1.86 25.45
N TRP A 226 23.79 0.64 25.29
CA TRP A 226 22.38 0.42 25.13
C TRP A 226 21.64 0.60 26.47
N ASN A 227 20.54 1.37 26.45
CA ASN A 227 19.71 1.60 27.61
C ASN A 227 18.44 0.75 27.57
N THR A 228 17.72 0.78 26.43
CA THR A 228 16.46 0.03 26.27
C THR A 228 16.24 -0.30 24.79
N CYS A 229 15.43 -1.32 24.55
CA CYS A 229 14.85 -1.60 23.25
C CYS A 229 13.40 -2.01 23.41
N GLY A 230 12.53 -1.52 22.55
CA GLY A 230 11.09 -1.79 22.59
C GLY A 230 10.44 -1.50 21.25
N LEU A 231 9.11 -1.42 21.24
CA LEU A 231 8.32 -1.18 20.04
C LEU A 231 7.53 0.11 20.14
N VAL A 232 7.29 0.73 18.99
CA VAL A 232 6.25 1.73 18.78
C VAL A 232 5.18 1.08 17.91
N LEU A 233 3.96 0.99 18.44
CA LEU A 233 2.84 0.25 17.84
C LEU A 233 1.73 1.17 17.34
N ASN A 234 2.08 2.40 16.93
CA ASN A 234 1.07 3.37 16.48
C ASN A 234 0.64 3.14 15.03
N ASN A 235 1.62 3.12 14.12
CA ASN A 235 1.37 3.13 12.66
C ASN A 235 1.92 1.88 11.97
N SER A 236 2.92 1.26 12.54
CA SER A 236 3.57 0.03 12.06
C SER A 236 4.23 -0.65 13.26
N ILE A 237 4.77 -1.84 13.05
CA ILE A 237 5.65 -2.49 14.02
C ILE A 237 7.03 -1.87 13.85
N MET A 238 7.33 -0.84 14.65
CA MET A 238 8.58 -0.10 14.56
C MET A 238 9.43 -0.36 15.80
N LEU A 239 10.64 -0.83 15.57
CA LEU A 239 11.64 -0.96 16.64
C LEU A 239 12.07 0.43 17.08
N ARG A 240 12.19 0.64 18.39
CA ARG A 240 12.79 1.82 19.01
C ARG A 240 13.86 1.40 19.98
N ALA A 241 15.12 1.65 19.66
CA ALA A 241 16.24 1.38 20.54
C ALA A 241 16.82 2.70 21.07
N LYS A 242 17.19 2.72 22.37
CA LYS A 242 17.77 3.87 23.07
C LYS A 242 19.20 3.54 23.46
N PHE A 243 20.13 4.42 23.11
CA PHE A 243 21.52 4.32 23.55
C PHE A 243 22.03 5.66 24.10
N SER A 244 23.06 5.61 24.95
CA SER A 244 23.79 6.77 25.46
C SER A 244 25.17 6.85 24.81
N ALA A 245 25.59 8.06 24.47
CA ALA A 245 26.93 8.37 23.97
C ALA A 245 27.25 9.83 24.26
N LYS A 246 28.57 10.16 24.42
CA LYS A 246 29.02 11.54 24.65
C LYS A 246 28.72 12.46 23.45
N ASP A 247 28.90 11.94 22.25
CA ASP A 247 28.58 12.59 20.97
C ASP A 247 28.20 11.53 19.94
N VAL A 248 27.65 11.92 18.79
CA VAL A 248 27.23 11.01 17.70
C VAL A 248 27.76 11.38 16.34
N GLU A 249 28.68 12.37 16.24
CA GLU A 249 29.16 12.89 14.95
C GLU A 249 29.69 11.81 14.00
N ASN A 250 30.47 10.87 14.53
CA ASN A 250 31.10 9.80 13.77
C ASN A 250 30.50 8.42 14.08
N LYS A 251 29.26 8.41 14.60
CA LYS A 251 28.62 7.16 15.02
C LYS A 251 27.55 6.71 14.02
N THR A 252 27.48 5.40 13.86
CA THR A 252 26.40 4.71 13.15
C THR A 252 25.85 3.60 14.03
N VAL A 253 24.58 3.27 13.86
CA VAL A 253 23.92 2.11 14.45
C VAL A 253 23.68 1.10 13.35
N GLU A 254 24.18 -0.11 13.52
CA GLU A 254 23.86 -1.26 12.68
C GLU A 254 22.80 -2.12 13.38
N ILE A 255 21.70 -2.43 12.68
CA ILE A 255 20.69 -3.39 13.07
C ILE A 255 20.76 -4.55 12.08
N ALA A 256 21.21 -5.71 12.54
CA ALA A 256 21.41 -6.88 11.70
C ALA A 256 20.44 -8.01 12.11
N PHE A 257 19.79 -8.61 11.12
CA PHE A 257 18.99 -9.83 11.30
C PHE A 257 19.01 -10.67 10.03
N ARG A 258 19.07 -12.00 10.19
CA ARG A 258 19.33 -12.94 9.09
C ARG A 258 20.58 -12.51 8.31
N ASN A 259 20.43 -12.27 7.01
CA ASN A 259 21.49 -11.84 6.11
C ASN A 259 21.36 -10.35 5.71
N THR A 260 20.52 -9.60 6.41
CA THR A 260 20.25 -8.19 6.13
C THR A 260 20.81 -7.30 7.23
N LYS A 261 21.29 -6.12 6.85
CA LYS A 261 21.79 -5.09 7.75
C LYS A 261 21.20 -3.76 7.36
N PHE A 262 20.76 -3.00 8.34
CA PHE A 262 20.32 -1.62 8.22
C PHE A 262 21.28 -0.74 9.01
N THR A 263 21.72 0.34 8.41
CA THR A 263 22.66 1.28 9.02
C THR A 263 22.00 2.64 9.12
N TYR A 264 22.06 3.22 10.29
CA TYR A 264 21.51 4.52 10.65
C TYR A 264 22.65 5.42 11.07
N ASP A 265 22.69 6.67 10.62
CA ASP A 265 23.70 7.65 10.99
C ASP A 265 23.11 8.74 11.90
N LYS A 266 23.90 9.75 12.22
CA LYS A 266 23.51 10.85 13.11
C LYS A 266 22.25 11.60 12.68
N ASN A 267 21.92 11.61 11.39
CA ASN A 267 20.73 12.28 10.86
C ASN A 267 19.46 11.49 11.14
N ASP A 268 19.59 10.18 11.40
CA ASP A 268 18.50 9.28 11.76
C ASP A 268 18.27 9.23 13.28
N PHE A 269 19.18 9.79 14.08
CA PHE A 269 19.09 9.73 15.54
C PHE A 269 18.20 10.85 16.09
N VAL A 270 17.29 10.49 16.97
CA VAL A 270 16.48 11.45 17.72
C VAL A 270 17.16 11.74 19.06
N ASN A 271 17.67 12.96 19.23
CA ASN A 271 18.34 13.39 20.44
C ASN A 271 17.32 13.71 21.56
N ASN A 272 17.49 13.09 22.73
CA ASN A 272 16.65 13.34 23.91
C ASN A 272 17.08 14.52 24.76
N GLY A 273 18.23 15.16 24.49
CA GLY A 273 18.77 16.27 25.26
C GLY A 273 19.48 15.86 26.56
N ASP A 274 19.54 14.57 26.92
CA ASP A 274 20.14 14.04 28.15
C ASP A 274 21.38 13.17 27.89
N GLY A 275 22.01 13.28 26.71
CA GLY A 275 23.12 12.42 26.26
C GLY A 275 22.65 11.05 25.80
N THR A 276 21.35 10.89 25.59
CA THR A 276 20.76 9.68 25.01
C THR A 276 20.09 9.94 23.67
N TYR A 277 20.04 8.91 22.83
CA TYR A 277 19.53 8.97 21.47
C TYR A 277 18.62 7.79 21.18
N TYR A 278 17.54 8.04 20.44
CA TYR A 278 16.74 6.97 19.86
C TYR A 278 17.12 6.73 18.41
N VAL A 279 17.12 5.46 18.04
CA VAL A 279 17.10 5.02 16.64
C VAL A 279 15.83 4.20 16.40
N TYR A 280 15.22 4.40 15.23
CA TYR A 280 13.98 3.74 14.83
C TYR A 280 14.24 2.87 13.59
N CYS A 281 13.70 1.63 13.60
CA CYS A 281 13.74 0.72 12.46
C CYS A 281 12.34 0.23 12.15
N ASN A 282 11.85 0.52 10.93
CA ASN A 282 10.54 0.11 10.41
C ASN A 282 10.64 -0.93 9.29
N GLU A 283 11.79 -1.60 9.20
CA GLU A 283 12.11 -2.54 8.12
C GLU A 283 11.74 -4.00 8.44
N LEU A 284 11.13 -4.24 9.61
CA LEU A 284 10.74 -5.57 10.05
C LEU A 284 9.48 -6.04 9.33
N PHE A 285 9.57 -7.17 8.67
CA PHE A 285 8.40 -7.85 8.11
C PHE A 285 7.65 -8.63 9.18
N ALA A 286 6.34 -8.81 9.00
CA ALA A 286 5.53 -9.59 9.93
C ALA A 286 6.10 -10.98 10.21
N HIS A 287 6.63 -11.67 9.21
CA HIS A 287 7.21 -13.02 9.34
C HIS A 287 8.57 -13.05 10.06
N GLU A 288 9.11 -11.90 10.46
CA GLU A 288 10.41 -11.75 11.13
C GLU A 288 10.28 -11.38 12.62
N LEU A 289 9.06 -11.30 13.16
CA LEU A 289 8.82 -10.83 14.52
C LEU A 289 9.47 -11.70 15.61
N SER A 290 9.76 -12.97 15.31
CA SER A 290 10.50 -13.88 16.21
C SER A 290 11.99 -13.94 15.92
N ASP A 291 12.48 -13.21 14.92
CA ASP A 291 13.89 -13.23 14.55
C ASP A 291 14.76 -12.52 15.61
N LYS A 292 16.03 -12.94 15.66
CA LYS A 292 17.06 -12.31 16.47
C LYS A 292 17.59 -11.07 15.77
N LEU A 293 17.47 -9.95 16.44
CA LEU A 293 18.01 -8.66 16.00
C LEU A 293 19.27 -8.39 16.80
N LEU A 294 20.37 -8.08 16.11
CA LEU A 294 21.64 -7.69 16.72
C LEU A 294 21.86 -6.20 16.46
N LEU A 295 21.99 -5.41 17.51
CA LEU A 295 22.16 -3.96 17.42
C LEU A 295 23.55 -3.60 17.98
N THR A 296 24.32 -2.85 17.20
CA THR A 296 25.66 -2.41 17.61
C THR A 296 25.89 -0.96 17.17
N VAL A 297 26.45 -0.15 18.07
CA VAL A 297 26.91 1.21 17.75
C VAL A 297 28.36 1.12 17.30
N TYR A 298 28.68 1.76 16.19
CA TYR A 298 30.02 1.88 15.63
C TYR A 298 30.48 3.33 15.69
N GLU A 299 31.79 3.54 15.86
CA GLU A 299 32.45 4.83 15.70
C GLU A 299 33.55 4.67 14.67
N ASN A 300 33.48 5.46 13.57
CA ASN A 300 34.41 5.32 12.44
C ASN A 300 34.53 3.86 11.92
N GLY A 301 33.44 3.11 11.92
CA GLY A 301 33.40 1.71 11.46
C GLY A 301 33.90 0.67 12.45
N VAL A 302 34.29 1.07 13.67
CA VAL A 302 34.72 0.16 14.74
C VAL A 302 33.61 0.06 15.79
N PRO A 303 33.26 -1.15 16.29
CA PRO A 303 32.25 -1.28 17.35
C PRO A 303 32.66 -0.48 18.60
N CYS A 304 31.78 0.41 19.07
CA CYS A 304 31.99 1.22 20.24
C CYS A 304 30.94 1.00 21.34
N SER A 305 29.99 0.09 21.12
CA SER A 305 29.08 -0.44 22.15
C SER A 305 29.19 -1.96 22.20
N ASN A 306 28.70 -2.56 23.31
CA ASN A 306 28.33 -3.96 23.29
C ASN A 306 27.26 -4.21 22.22
N THR A 307 27.23 -5.42 21.66
CA THR A 307 26.10 -5.80 20.80
C THR A 307 24.92 -6.18 21.67
N MET A 308 23.78 -5.55 21.43
CA MET A 308 22.51 -5.92 22.06
C MET A 308 21.81 -6.98 21.21
N LEU A 309 21.20 -7.99 21.87
CA LEU A 309 20.27 -8.94 21.26
C LEU A 309 18.84 -8.54 21.63
N PHE A 310 17.96 -8.53 20.65
CA PHE A 310 16.54 -8.25 20.83
C PHE A 310 15.68 -9.09 19.86
N SER A 311 14.41 -9.27 20.17
CA SER A 311 13.35 -9.72 19.23
C SER A 311 12.02 -9.10 19.63
N VAL A 312 11.09 -9.01 18.66
CA VAL A 312 9.73 -8.55 18.96
C VAL A 312 9.02 -9.53 19.89
N GLU A 313 9.31 -10.82 19.79
CA GLU A 313 8.82 -11.85 20.73
C GLU A 313 9.29 -11.59 22.17
N SER A 314 10.53 -11.09 22.37
CA SER A 314 11.01 -10.70 23.70
C SER A 314 10.18 -9.56 24.29
N TYR A 315 9.81 -8.56 23.48
CA TYR A 315 8.92 -7.49 23.93
C TYR A 315 7.55 -8.04 24.34
N ALA A 316 6.94 -8.89 23.50
CA ALA A 316 5.66 -9.54 23.80
C ALA A 316 5.74 -10.39 25.09
N SER A 317 6.86 -11.08 25.33
CA SER A 317 7.11 -11.84 26.55
C SER A 317 7.12 -10.95 27.81
N VAL A 318 7.76 -9.78 27.73
CA VAL A 318 7.78 -8.81 28.84
C VAL A 318 6.37 -8.30 29.15
N ILE A 319 5.58 -7.96 28.11
CA ILE A 319 4.19 -7.52 28.30
C ILE A 319 3.35 -8.63 28.93
N GLN A 320 3.43 -9.85 28.40
CA GLN A 320 2.66 -11.01 28.90
C GLN A 320 2.96 -11.37 30.36
N GLN A 321 4.21 -11.17 30.80
CA GLN A 321 4.66 -11.52 32.18
C GLN A 321 4.48 -10.37 33.18
N SER A 322 4.29 -9.15 32.67
CA SER A 322 4.16 -7.97 33.54
C SER A 322 2.78 -7.93 34.23
N SER A 323 2.75 -7.81 35.55
CA SER A 323 1.50 -7.60 36.28
C SER A 323 0.77 -6.30 35.88
N ALA A 324 1.49 -5.31 35.38
CA ALA A 324 0.92 -4.04 34.95
C ALA A 324 0.23 -4.11 33.56
N TYR A 325 0.64 -5.05 32.70
CA TYR A 325 0.15 -5.11 31.31
C TYR A 325 -0.69 -6.34 31.00
N LYS A 326 -0.52 -7.43 31.74
CA LYS A 326 -1.25 -8.68 31.55
C LYS A 326 -2.77 -8.45 31.57
N GLY A 327 -3.46 -8.91 30.53
CA GLY A 327 -4.91 -8.76 30.36
C GLY A 327 -5.36 -7.34 29.95
N THR A 328 -4.43 -6.45 29.60
CA THR A 328 -4.75 -5.13 29.05
C THR A 328 -4.86 -5.18 27.51
N ALA A 329 -5.39 -4.11 26.91
CA ALA A 329 -5.44 -3.97 25.46
C ALA A 329 -4.06 -4.05 24.78
N LEU A 330 -2.97 -3.69 25.48
CA LEU A 330 -1.61 -3.86 24.99
C LEU A 330 -1.19 -5.33 24.95
N ASP A 331 -1.55 -6.11 25.95
CA ASP A 331 -1.31 -7.57 25.97
C ASP A 331 -2.07 -8.26 24.83
N ASP A 332 -3.36 -7.96 24.67
CA ASP A 332 -4.18 -8.49 23.58
C ASP A 332 -3.59 -8.13 22.21
N LEU A 333 -3.15 -6.87 22.02
CA LEU A 333 -2.53 -6.40 20.79
C LEU A 333 -1.24 -7.15 20.47
N THR A 334 -0.34 -7.30 21.48
CA THR A 334 0.93 -7.99 21.27
C THR A 334 0.75 -9.47 20.98
N GLN A 335 -0.21 -10.13 21.63
CA GLN A 335 -0.56 -11.52 21.33
C GLN A 335 -1.08 -11.68 19.90
N ALA A 336 -2.02 -10.81 19.47
CA ALA A 336 -2.56 -10.84 18.10
C ALA A 336 -1.47 -10.55 17.06
N MET A 337 -0.60 -9.58 17.31
CA MET A 337 0.56 -9.25 16.46
C MET A 337 1.49 -10.46 16.30
N MET A 338 1.81 -11.16 17.38
CA MET A 338 2.70 -12.33 17.31
C MET A 338 2.06 -13.52 16.58
N ARG A 339 0.75 -13.74 16.75
CA ARG A 339 0.01 -14.75 15.96
C ARG A 339 0.05 -14.42 14.47
N TYR A 340 -0.25 -13.17 14.10
CA TYR A 340 -0.12 -12.69 12.72
C TYR A 340 1.30 -12.91 12.17
N GLY A 341 2.33 -12.59 12.95
CA GLY A 341 3.73 -12.84 12.56
C GLY A 341 4.03 -14.32 12.29
N LYS A 342 3.56 -15.21 13.14
CA LYS A 342 3.75 -16.67 12.98
C LYS A 342 3.00 -17.21 11.77
N SER A 343 1.76 -16.80 11.56
CA SER A 343 1.00 -17.21 10.37
C SER A 343 1.60 -16.66 9.08
N ALA A 344 2.15 -15.43 9.11
CA ALA A 344 2.90 -14.86 7.98
C ALA A 344 4.18 -15.67 7.67
N ALA A 345 4.91 -16.11 8.69
CA ALA A 345 6.07 -16.98 8.51
C ALA A 345 5.68 -18.35 7.94
N ALA A 346 4.61 -18.97 8.44
CA ALA A 346 4.11 -20.25 7.97
C ALA A 346 3.57 -20.21 6.52
N TYR A 347 3.03 -19.08 6.10
CA TYR A 347 2.53 -18.89 4.73
C TYR A 347 3.66 -18.82 3.70
N ARG A 348 4.85 -18.36 4.07
CA ARG A 348 6.02 -18.24 3.17
C ARG A 348 6.78 -19.54 2.97
N THR A 349 6.62 -20.53 3.84
CA THR A 349 7.22 -21.87 3.75
C THR A 349 6.30 -22.85 3.04
#